data_d168f5385713ce6a1934d72fecb66d04
#
_entry.id   d168f5385713ce6a1934d72fecb66d04
#
_cell.length_a   1.000
_cell.length_b   1.000
_cell.length_c   1.000
_cell.angle_alpha   90.00
_cell.angle_beta   90.00
_cell.angle_gamma   90.00
#
_symmetry.space_group_name_H-M   'P 1'
#
loop_
_entity.id
_entity.type
_entity.pdbx_description
1 polymer ?
#
loop_
_entity_poly.entity_id
_entity_poly.type
_entity_poly.pdbx_seq_one_letter_code
_entity_poly.pdbx_strand_id
1 'polypeptide(L)'
;VQAHVHPTDQAIGALAMVEPRTGDVKAIAQSRPMGRDKKRGETYLNYVVPQRYGDSAGFQAGSTFKAFVLASAVDQGIPLSTQIKAPPEVFLDMDTFPVCDGDYFQSSDVWSPENSTDSGTFNLYTGTQLSVNTFFAQLEQRTGLCEPHQLAKEMGVELTDPSRELVPTFTLGVANVSPLEMAEAYATFAGRGLHCSSRPVTAIEDSAGNTLKDYPSRCTQVIPSPVADAVNDVLRGVQEPGGFGYQAGISLSQVSAGKTGTTQDNKAVWFDGYTPNLSTVAMIAGANSFGQPITLNGQSVGGSYIYAAHGSTTAGPMWGDAMKVIQQWLDDEDFVPPSGEDIAGVLTTVPSTAGMSVEHVEPDHRLVAGVVVLVPRVRRDREEVALFPVDLDAVDDRRSSSAEGVVQVNAGVAMCLRLHGGSQQLN
;
A
#
# COMPACT_ATOMS: atom_id res chain seq x y z
N VAL A 1 -6.81 5.02 14.17
CA VAL A 1 -7.66 5.47 13.05
C VAL A 1 -8.82 6.32 13.56
N GLN A 2 -9.65 5.82 14.49
CA GLN A 2 -10.85 6.54 14.95
C GLN A 2 -10.55 7.82 15.75
N ALA A 3 -9.35 8.02 16.26
CA ALA A 3 -8.90 9.28 16.83
C ALA A 3 -8.71 10.38 15.78
N HIS A 4 -8.48 10.00 14.51
CA HIS A 4 -8.27 10.93 13.40
C HIS A 4 -9.47 11.06 12.46
N VAL A 5 -10.34 10.04 12.40
CA VAL A 5 -11.55 10.03 11.56
C VAL A 5 -12.66 9.34 12.34
N HIS A 6 -13.70 10.09 12.70
CA HIS A 6 -14.83 9.50 13.42
C HIS A 6 -15.70 8.66 12.47
N PRO A 7 -16.39 7.62 12.99
CA PRO A 7 -17.20 6.73 12.15
C PRO A 7 -18.28 7.44 11.32
N THR A 8 -18.75 8.57 11.81
CA THR A 8 -19.85 9.37 11.20
C THR A 8 -19.38 10.54 10.34
N ASP A 9 -18.08 10.76 10.24
CA ASP A 9 -17.52 11.81 9.39
C ASP A 9 -17.84 11.57 7.90
N GLN A 10 -17.88 12.66 7.12
CA GLN A 10 -17.91 12.54 5.66
C GLN A 10 -16.53 12.22 5.10
N ALA A 11 -15.87 11.32 5.77
CA ALA A 11 -14.55 10.79 5.44
C ALA A 11 -14.44 9.32 5.85
N ILE A 12 -13.49 8.64 5.25
CA ILE A 12 -13.09 7.27 5.56
C ILE A 12 -11.62 7.31 5.92
N GLY A 13 -11.27 6.85 7.11
CA GLY A 13 -9.87 6.60 7.51
C GLY A 13 -9.59 5.10 7.45
N ALA A 14 -8.44 4.73 6.89
CA ALA A 14 -8.00 3.35 6.80
C ALA A 14 -6.48 3.26 7.01
N LEU A 15 -6.03 2.16 7.61
CA LEU A 15 -4.62 1.89 7.89
C LEU A 15 -4.34 0.40 7.73
N ALA A 16 -3.23 0.06 7.07
CA ALA A 16 -2.72 -1.30 6.92
C ALA A 16 -1.25 -1.37 7.32
N MET A 17 -0.83 -2.52 7.89
CA MET A 17 0.55 -2.79 8.29
C MET A 17 0.97 -4.17 7.80
N VAL A 18 2.07 -4.22 7.06
CA VAL A 18 2.64 -5.46 6.50
C VAL A 18 4.12 -5.56 6.90
N GLU A 19 4.52 -6.73 7.37
CA GLU A 19 5.92 -7.03 7.67
C GLU A 19 6.69 -7.35 6.39
N PRO A 20 7.74 -6.57 6.08
CA PRO A 20 8.62 -6.87 4.94
C PRO A 20 9.24 -8.26 5.06
N ARG A 21 9.59 -8.86 3.92
CA ARG A 21 10.27 -10.17 3.85
C ARG A 21 9.42 -11.38 4.28
N THR A 22 8.23 -11.16 4.84
CA THR A 22 7.30 -12.24 5.21
C THR A 22 5.91 -12.09 4.60
N GLY A 23 5.45 -10.86 4.35
CA GLY A 23 4.10 -10.52 3.94
C GLY A 23 3.07 -10.59 5.06
N ASP A 24 3.50 -10.82 6.30
CA ASP A 24 2.57 -10.93 7.44
C ASP A 24 1.79 -9.63 7.65
N VAL A 25 0.48 -9.71 7.58
CA VAL A 25 -0.39 -8.59 7.91
C VAL A 25 -0.43 -8.44 9.42
N LYS A 26 0.23 -7.39 9.93
CA LYS A 26 0.32 -7.15 11.39
C LYS A 26 -0.90 -6.44 11.93
N ALA A 27 -1.50 -5.54 11.13
CA ALA A 27 -2.74 -4.87 11.51
C ALA A 27 -3.47 -4.32 10.29
N ILE A 28 -4.78 -4.24 10.40
CA ILE A 28 -5.62 -3.42 9.56
C ILE A 28 -6.65 -2.73 10.41
N ALA A 29 -7.01 -1.50 10.08
CA ALA A 29 -8.01 -0.74 10.79
C ALA A 29 -8.71 0.25 9.86
N GLN A 30 -10.00 0.47 10.11
CA GLN A 30 -10.76 1.52 9.44
C GLN A 30 -11.58 2.34 10.45
N SER A 31 -12.00 3.54 10.05
CA SER A 31 -12.77 4.43 10.90
C SER A 31 -14.21 3.96 11.11
N ARG A 32 -14.80 3.31 10.11
CA ARG A 32 -16.19 2.83 10.12
C ARG A 32 -16.26 1.40 10.66
N PRO A 33 -17.01 1.15 11.75
CA PRO A 33 -17.21 -0.20 12.28
C PRO A 33 -18.01 -1.09 11.31
N MET A 34 -17.81 -2.41 11.43
CA MET A 34 -18.65 -3.38 10.73
C MET A 34 -20.04 -3.43 11.36
N GLY A 35 -21.09 -3.34 10.53
CA GLY A 35 -22.46 -3.43 11.00
C GLY A 35 -23.48 -2.76 10.09
N ARG A 36 -24.72 -2.60 10.61
CA ARG A 36 -25.89 -2.11 9.85
C ARG A 36 -26.38 -0.74 10.27
N ASP A 37 -25.92 -0.24 11.40
CA ASP A 37 -26.39 1.04 11.93
C ASP A 37 -25.69 2.22 11.25
N LYS A 38 -26.26 2.69 10.17
CA LYS A 38 -25.74 3.85 9.43
C LYS A 38 -25.65 5.13 10.29
N LYS A 39 -26.45 5.26 11.38
CA LYS A 39 -26.36 6.41 12.27
C LYS A 39 -25.09 6.39 13.11
N ARG A 40 -24.53 5.20 13.34
CA ARG A 40 -23.24 5.01 14.00
C ARG A 40 -22.08 4.93 13.01
N GLY A 41 -22.31 5.17 11.72
CA GLY A 41 -21.32 5.06 10.68
C GLY A 41 -20.94 3.63 10.30
N GLU A 42 -21.74 2.63 10.70
CA GLU A 42 -21.46 1.22 10.41
C GLU A 42 -21.57 0.91 8.92
N THR A 43 -20.78 -0.06 8.46
CA THR A 43 -20.72 -0.52 7.07
C THR A 43 -20.37 -2.00 7.00
N TYR A 44 -20.69 -2.64 5.89
CA TYR A 44 -20.14 -3.97 5.55
C TYR A 44 -18.92 -3.91 4.64
N LEU A 45 -18.62 -2.71 4.08
CA LEU A 45 -17.42 -2.55 3.26
C LEU A 45 -16.16 -2.58 4.13
N ASN A 46 -15.17 -3.34 3.70
CA ASN A 46 -13.83 -3.23 4.23
C ASN A 46 -13.01 -2.35 3.28
N TYR A 47 -12.71 -1.14 3.74
CA TYR A 47 -11.98 -0.15 2.96
C TYR A 47 -10.46 -0.36 2.95
N VAL A 48 -9.96 -1.34 3.69
CA VAL A 48 -8.51 -1.55 3.87
C VAL A 48 -7.95 -2.54 2.88
N VAL A 49 -8.77 -3.48 2.41
CA VAL A 49 -8.35 -4.63 1.59
C VAL A 49 -8.81 -4.50 0.14
N PRO A 50 -8.20 -5.25 -0.81
CA PRO A 50 -8.63 -5.29 -2.21
C PRO A 50 -10.13 -5.58 -2.38
N GLN A 51 -10.70 -5.10 -3.48
CA GLN A 51 -12.15 -5.18 -3.75
C GLN A 51 -12.70 -6.61 -3.60
N ARG A 52 -11.96 -7.62 -4.08
CA ARG A 52 -12.37 -9.03 -4.01
C ARG A 52 -12.60 -9.55 -2.58
N TYR A 53 -12.05 -8.86 -1.56
CA TYR A 53 -12.18 -9.24 -0.14
C TYR A 53 -13.03 -8.28 0.68
N GLY A 54 -13.20 -7.03 0.21
CA GLY A 54 -13.81 -5.97 1.01
C GLY A 54 -14.96 -5.25 0.35
N ASP A 55 -15.31 -5.60 -0.90
CA ASP A 55 -16.33 -4.95 -1.73
C ASP A 55 -16.13 -3.44 -1.97
N SER A 56 -15.06 -2.85 -1.43
CA SER A 56 -14.68 -1.46 -1.69
C SER A 56 -13.87 -1.38 -2.99
N ALA A 57 -14.25 -0.45 -3.88
CA ALA A 57 -13.53 -0.23 -5.14
C ALA A 57 -12.14 0.43 -4.94
N GLY A 58 -11.69 0.63 -3.70
CA GLY A 58 -10.44 1.32 -3.41
C GLY A 58 -10.53 2.83 -3.60
N PHE A 59 -9.37 3.48 -3.56
CA PHE A 59 -9.21 4.93 -3.64
C PHE A 59 -8.03 5.27 -4.53
N GLN A 60 -8.11 6.35 -5.30
CA GLN A 60 -6.97 6.80 -6.10
C GLN A 60 -5.74 6.99 -5.22
N ALA A 61 -4.60 6.47 -5.69
CA ALA A 61 -3.35 6.46 -4.93
C ALA A 61 -2.66 7.83 -4.87
N GLY A 62 -2.91 8.68 -5.86
CA GLY A 62 -2.21 9.96 -5.95
C GLY A 62 -0.70 9.78 -6.12
N SER A 63 0.07 10.74 -5.64
CA SER A 63 1.53 10.78 -5.79
C SER A 63 2.30 9.62 -5.11
N THR A 64 1.65 8.66 -4.45
CA THR A 64 2.34 7.47 -3.94
C THR A 64 2.84 6.58 -5.09
N PHE A 65 2.21 6.63 -6.27
CA PHE A 65 2.65 5.90 -7.45
C PHE A 65 3.97 6.38 -8.04
N LYS A 66 4.42 7.58 -7.70
CA LYS A 66 5.74 8.09 -8.08
C LYS A 66 6.88 7.18 -7.62
N ALA A 67 6.68 6.38 -6.57
CA ALA A 67 7.67 5.41 -6.11
C ALA A 67 7.93 4.30 -7.14
N PHE A 68 6.92 3.88 -7.90
CA PHE A 68 7.10 2.89 -8.98
C PHE A 68 7.86 3.47 -10.17
N VAL A 69 7.59 4.72 -10.54
CA VAL A 69 8.34 5.43 -11.60
C VAL A 69 9.78 5.69 -11.16
N LEU A 70 10.01 6.05 -9.90
CA LEU A 70 11.35 6.19 -9.32
C LEU A 70 12.12 4.86 -9.40
N ALA A 71 11.49 3.75 -8.98
CA ALA A 71 12.12 2.43 -8.99
C ALA A 71 12.49 2.00 -10.43
N SER A 72 11.58 2.17 -11.38
CA SER A 72 11.86 1.90 -12.80
C SER A 72 12.98 2.79 -13.35
N ALA A 73 13.03 4.07 -12.97
CA ALA A 73 14.10 4.96 -13.39
C ALA A 73 15.49 4.49 -12.90
N VAL A 74 15.54 4.04 -11.64
CA VAL A 74 16.80 3.51 -11.05
C VAL A 74 17.16 2.18 -11.69
N ASP A 75 16.20 1.27 -11.91
CA ASP A 75 16.43 -0.04 -12.54
C ASP A 75 16.92 0.09 -13.99
N GLN A 76 16.43 1.09 -14.72
CA GLN A 76 16.91 1.44 -16.05
C GLN A 76 18.28 2.18 -16.04
N GLY A 77 18.90 2.37 -14.88
CA GLY A 77 20.20 2.99 -14.75
C GLY A 77 20.21 4.53 -14.87
N ILE A 78 19.06 5.19 -14.67
CA ILE A 78 19.03 6.65 -14.58
C ILE A 78 19.70 7.08 -13.26
N PRO A 79 20.84 7.84 -13.32
CA PRO A 79 21.54 8.29 -12.13
C PRO A 79 20.65 9.07 -11.18
N LEU A 80 20.78 8.83 -9.85
CA LEU A 80 20.06 9.60 -8.83
C LEU A 80 20.32 11.11 -8.89
N SER A 81 21.48 11.50 -9.44
CA SER A 81 21.90 12.90 -9.65
C SER A 81 21.31 13.53 -10.93
N THR A 82 20.60 12.77 -11.76
CA THR A 82 20.02 13.26 -13.02
C THR A 82 19.11 14.45 -12.78
N GLN A 83 19.43 15.58 -13.39
CA GLN A 83 18.66 16.81 -13.25
C GLN A 83 17.60 16.92 -14.34
N ILE A 84 16.38 17.28 -13.92
CA ILE A 84 15.25 17.60 -14.80
C ILE A 84 14.75 19.00 -14.42
N LYS A 85 14.60 19.86 -15.44
CA LYS A 85 13.95 21.16 -15.29
C LYS A 85 12.43 20.92 -15.20
N ALA A 86 11.84 21.25 -14.06
CA ALA A 86 10.44 21.08 -13.76
C ALA A 86 9.77 22.45 -13.55
N PRO A 87 9.28 23.10 -14.62
CA PRO A 87 8.56 24.37 -14.54
C PRO A 87 7.22 24.19 -13.83
N PRO A 88 6.51 25.28 -13.46
CA PRO A 88 5.19 25.18 -12.83
C PRO A 88 4.19 24.31 -13.61
N GLU A 89 4.26 24.33 -14.91
CA GLU A 89 3.47 23.54 -15.86
C GLU A 89 4.39 23.05 -16.99
N VAL A 90 4.14 21.85 -17.52
CA VAL A 90 4.81 21.32 -18.71
C VAL A 90 3.79 20.75 -19.66
N PHE A 91 4.04 20.86 -20.97
CA PHE A 91 3.19 20.33 -22.01
C PHE A 91 3.88 19.12 -22.65
N LEU A 92 3.27 17.94 -22.52
CA LEU A 92 3.83 16.68 -23.00
C LEU A 92 2.86 16.04 -24.00
N ASP A 93 3.32 15.84 -25.22
CA ASP A 93 2.57 15.09 -26.22
C ASP A 93 2.43 13.65 -25.74
N MET A 94 1.20 13.15 -25.57
CA MET A 94 0.96 11.85 -24.97
C MET A 94 1.50 10.69 -25.81
N ASP A 95 1.59 10.87 -27.13
CA ASP A 95 2.18 9.89 -28.07
C ASP A 95 3.71 9.78 -27.98
N THR A 96 4.34 10.54 -27.11
CA THR A 96 5.79 10.44 -26.82
C THR A 96 6.11 9.51 -25.65
N PHE A 97 5.11 8.95 -24.96
CA PHE A 97 5.30 8.02 -23.86
C PHE A 97 5.44 6.58 -24.39
N PRO A 98 6.60 5.92 -24.18
CA PRO A 98 6.75 4.52 -24.53
C PRO A 98 5.79 3.64 -23.72
N VAL A 99 5.15 2.68 -24.37
CA VAL A 99 4.36 1.61 -23.76
C VAL A 99 5.08 0.26 -23.91
N CYS A 100 4.39 -0.84 -23.62
CA CYS A 100 4.97 -2.18 -23.77
C CYS A 100 5.27 -2.49 -25.25
N ASP A 101 6.17 -3.45 -25.46
CA ASP A 101 6.52 -3.99 -26.80
C ASP A 101 7.18 -3.00 -27.77
N GLY A 102 7.69 -1.88 -27.24
CA GLY A 102 8.39 -0.86 -28.04
C GLY A 102 7.48 0.11 -28.79
N ASP A 103 6.19 0.06 -28.53
CA ASP A 103 5.21 1.00 -29.04
C ASP A 103 5.15 2.29 -28.21
N TYR A 104 4.33 3.23 -28.66
CA TYR A 104 4.05 4.48 -27.94
C TYR A 104 2.56 4.59 -27.65
N PHE A 105 2.24 5.38 -26.59
CA PHE A 105 0.86 5.61 -26.21
C PHE A 105 0.07 6.24 -27.36
N GLN A 106 -1.11 5.70 -27.66
CA GLN A 106 -1.89 6.10 -28.83
C GLN A 106 -2.87 7.23 -28.47
N SER A 107 -2.41 8.47 -28.57
CA SER A 107 -3.25 9.66 -28.40
C SER A 107 -2.63 10.84 -29.15
N SER A 108 -3.47 11.73 -29.64
CA SER A 108 -3.05 13.03 -30.19
C SER A 108 -3.17 14.17 -29.16
N ASP A 109 -3.50 13.85 -27.91
CA ASP A 109 -3.71 14.84 -26.87
C ASP A 109 -2.38 15.29 -26.26
N VAL A 110 -2.40 16.48 -25.71
CA VAL A 110 -1.30 17.03 -24.93
C VAL A 110 -1.67 16.98 -23.44
N TRP A 111 -0.84 16.34 -22.64
CA TRP A 111 -0.98 16.35 -21.19
C TRP A 111 -0.22 17.53 -20.59
N SER A 112 -0.91 18.32 -19.77
CA SER A 112 -0.34 19.51 -19.11
C SER A 112 -0.41 19.38 -17.58
N PRO A 113 0.48 18.59 -16.94
CA PRO A 113 0.55 18.52 -15.48
C PRO A 113 1.09 19.84 -14.92
N GLU A 114 0.50 20.25 -13.78
CA GLU A 114 0.93 21.38 -12.98
C GLU A 114 1.51 20.93 -11.65
N ASN A 115 2.48 21.70 -11.11
CA ASN A 115 3.00 21.49 -9.78
C ASN A 115 2.06 22.06 -8.73
N SER A 116 1.82 21.27 -7.68
CA SER A 116 1.12 21.71 -6.47
C SER A 116 2.08 22.06 -5.32
N THR A 117 3.40 21.93 -5.55
CA THR A 117 4.43 22.11 -4.53
C THR A 117 5.44 23.17 -4.95
N ASP A 118 6.46 22.81 -5.72
CA ASP A 118 7.57 23.67 -6.06
C ASP A 118 7.94 23.55 -7.55
N SER A 119 8.77 24.47 -8.04
CA SER A 119 9.22 24.52 -9.43
C SER A 119 10.70 24.89 -9.50
N GLY A 120 11.44 24.26 -10.42
CA GLY A 120 12.87 24.50 -10.51
C GLY A 120 13.59 23.41 -11.30
N THR A 121 14.83 23.15 -10.93
CA THR A 121 15.61 22.02 -11.43
C THR A 121 15.84 21.05 -10.26
N PHE A 122 15.41 19.83 -10.41
CA PHE A 122 15.44 18.80 -9.37
C PHE A 122 16.19 17.57 -9.87
N ASN A 123 16.79 16.83 -8.96
CA ASN A 123 17.25 15.46 -9.16
C ASN A 123 16.26 14.47 -8.54
N LEU A 124 16.55 13.16 -8.59
CA LEU A 124 15.64 12.13 -8.08
C LEU A 124 15.37 12.29 -6.58
N TYR A 125 16.36 12.72 -5.79
CA TYR A 125 16.16 13.01 -4.36
C TYR A 125 15.19 14.18 -4.14
N THR A 126 15.52 15.34 -4.69
CA THR A 126 14.76 16.57 -4.42
C THR A 126 13.38 16.57 -5.11
N GLY A 127 13.27 16.01 -6.30
CA GLY A 127 11.99 15.84 -7.00
C GLY A 127 11.04 14.91 -6.26
N THR A 128 11.57 13.85 -5.62
CA THR A 128 10.79 12.92 -4.81
C THR A 128 10.43 13.50 -3.46
N GLN A 129 11.39 14.12 -2.77
CA GLN A 129 11.19 14.76 -1.46
C GLN A 129 10.07 15.81 -1.50
N LEU A 130 10.03 16.62 -2.57
CA LEU A 130 9.02 17.66 -2.80
C LEU A 130 7.83 17.17 -3.66
N SER A 131 7.83 15.92 -4.07
CA SER A 131 6.74 15.31 -4.85
C SER A 131 6.35 16.10 -6.10
N VAL A 132 7.32 16.62 -6.84
CA VAL A 132 7.13 17.55 -7.97
C VAL A 132 6.47 16.84 -9.16
N ASN A 133 5.27 17.27 -9.56
CA ASN A 133 4.48 16.61 -10.60
C ASN A 133 5.15 16.68 -11.98
N THR A 134 5.60 17.89 -12.38
CA THR A 134 6.22 18.09 -13.71
C THR A 134 7.60 17.43 -13.82
N PHE A 135 8.28 17.17 -12.68
CA PHE A 135 9.47 16.34 -12.63
C PHE A 135 9.14 14.88 -12.96
N PHE A 136 8.15 14.31 -12.26
CA PHE A 136 7.77 12.91 -12.42
C PHE A 136 7.10 12.61 -13.76
N ALA A 137 6.30 13.53 -14.30
CA ALA A 137 5.73 13.39 -15.65
C ALA A 137 6.83 13.27 -16.73
N GLN A 138 7.90 14.08 -16.63
CA GLN A 138 9.05 13.99 -17.53
C GLN A 138 9.93 12.78 -17.24
N LEU A 139 10.02 12.33 -15.99
CA LEU A 139 10.73 11.10 -15.64
C LEU A 139 10.02 9.88 -16.21
N GLU A 140 8.70 9.80 -16.07
CA GLU A 140 7.87 8.72 -16.62
C GLU A 140 7.88 8.71 -18.16
N GLN A 141 7.91 9.88 -18.82
CA GLN A 141 8.12 9.96 -20.26
C GLN A 141 9.45 9.29 -20.70
N ARG A 142 10.48 9.32 -19.83
CA ARG A 142 11.78 8.68 -20.10
C ARG A 142 11.77 7.19 -19.82
N THR A 143 11.17 6.77 -18.69
CA THR A 143 11.09 5.36 -18.30
C THR A 143 10.09 4.57 -19.14
N GLY A 144 9.11 5.25 -19.72
CA GLY A 144 7.92 4.64 -20.30
C GLY A 144 6.91 4.23 -19.23
N LEU A 145 5.73 3.79 -19.70
CA LEU A 145 4.60 3.40 -18.87
C LEU A 145 4.63 1.92 -18.47
N CYS A 146 5.27 1.08 -19.32
CA CYS A 146 5.19 -0.38 -19.16
C CYS A 146 5.80 -0.86 -17.86
N GLU A 147 7.05 -0.51 -17.60
CA GLU A 147 7.81 -1.02 -16.46
C GLU A 147 7.25 -0.54 -15.11
N PRO A 148 6.94 0.76 -14.88
CA PRO A 148 6.31 1.20 -13.63
C PRO A 148 4.97 0.51 -13.37
N HIS A 149 4.15 0.33 -14.41
CA HIS A 149 2.86 -0.35 -14.32
C HIS A 149 3.03 -1.85 -13.98
N GLN A 150 3.95 -2.54 -14.67
CA GLN A 150 4.24 -3.94 -14.42
C GLN A 150 4.82 -4.14 -13.02
N LEU A 151 5.76 -3.29 -12.61
CA LEU A 151 6.37 -3.31 -11.29
C LEU A 151 5.32 -3.17 -10.18
N ALA A 152 4.39 -2.22 -10.30
CA ALA A 152 3.30 -2.07 -9.35
C ALA A 152 2.49 -3.36 -9.22
N LYS A 153 2.18 -4.04 -10.33
CA LYS A 153 1.48 -5.35 -10.33
C LYS A 153 2.29 -6.44 -9.66
N GLU A 154 3.57 -6.54 -9.95
CA GLU A 154 4.47 -7.53 -9.35
C GLU A 154 4.66 -7.30 -7.84
N MET A 155 4.47 -6.06 -7.38
CA MET A 155 4.47 -5.67 -5.97
C MET A 155 3.09 -5.80 -5.29
N GLY A 156 2.11 -6.43 -5.94
CA GLY A 156 0.82 -6.78 -5.36
C GLY A 156 -0.32 -5.78 -5.58
N VAL A 157 -0.11 -4.72 -6.37
CA VAL A 157 -1.18 -3.77 -6.73
C VAL A 157 -2.07 -4.35 -7.82
N GLU A 158 -3.39 -4.40 -7.59
CA GLU A 158 -4.35 -4.97 -8.55
C GLU A 158 -4.70 -3.96 -9.66
N LEU A 159 -3.86 -3.90 -10.68
CA LEU A 159 -4.11 -3.13 -11.89
C LEU A 159 -4.78 -4.03 -12.94
N THR A 160 -6.09 -3.89 -13.10
CA THR A 160 -6.91 -4.80 -13.91
C THR A 160 -7.48 -4.17 -15.18
N ASP A 161 -7.40 -2.85 -15.32
CA ASP A 161 -7.89 -2.10 -16.49
C ASP A 161 -6.76 -1.27 -17.13
N PRO A 162 -5.91 -1.90 -17.97
CA PRO A 162 -4.82 -1.19 -18.64
C PRO A 162 -5.27 0.05 -19.45
N SER A 163 -6.52 0.07 -19.93
CA SER A 163 -7.03 1.21 -20.70
C SER A 163 -7.16 2.50 -19.87
N ARG A 164 -7.21 2.37 -18.54
CA ARG A 164 -7.30 3.48 -17.58
C ARG A 164 -6.07 3.64 -16.71
N GLU A 165 -5.24 2.62 -16.63
CA GLU A 165 -4.12 2.52 -15.70
C GLU A 165 -2.77 2.61 -16.40
N LEU A 166 -2.63 2.09 -17.63
CA LEU A 166 -1.42 2.21 -18.45
C LEU A 166 -1.50 3.49 -19.31
N VAL A 167 -1.45 4.63 -18.66
CA VAL A 167 -1.66 5.96 -19.26
C VAL A 167 -0.62 6.95 -18.74
N PRO A 168 -0.29 8.03 -19.49
CA PRO A 168 0.73 9.03 -19.08
C PRO A 168 0.49 9.67 -17.71
N THR A 169 -0.72 9.58 -17.16
CA THR A 169 -1.06 10.09 -15.82
C THR A 169 -0.85 9.06 -14.72
N PHE A 170 -0.28 7.89 -15.03
CA PHE A 170 -0.02 6.81 -14.05
C PHE A 170 0.81 7.28 -12.85
N THR A 171 1.86 8.07 -13.09
CA THR A 171 2.71 8.63 -12.02
C THR A 171 1.95 9.49 -11.01
N LEU A 172 0.77 10.01 -11.37
CA LEU A 172 -0.11 10.76 -10.47
C LEU A 172 -1.14 9.88 -9.73
N GLY A 173 -1.05 8.55 -9.89
CA GLY A 173 -1.84 7.57 -9.15
C GLY A 173 -3.32 7.62 -9.46
N VAL A 174 -3.67 7.53 -10.75
CA VAL A 174 -5.06 7.53 -11.22
C VAL A 174 -5.80 6.22 -10.91
N ALA A 175 -5.06 5.13 -10.68
CA ALA A 175 -5.63 3.84 -10.31
C ALA A 175 -6.21 3.86 -8.89
N ASN A 176 -7.29 3.11 -8.71
CA ASN A 176 -7.86 2.87 -7.39
C ASN A 176 -7.17 1.66 -6.74
N VAL A 177 -6.74 1.84 -5.50
CA VAL A 177 -6.04 0.82 -4.72
C VAL A 177 -6.54 0.77 -3.28
N SER A 178 -6.28 -0.31 -2.58
CA SER A 178 -6.53 -0.40 -1.14
C SER A 178 -5.28 -0.09 -0.32
N PRO A 179 -5.43 0.34 0.94
CA PRO A 179 -4.29 0.50 1.85
C PRO A 179 -3.43 -0.74 2.02
N LEU A 180 -4.01 -1.94 1.97
CA LEU A 180 -3.27 -3.19 2.09
C LEU A 180 -2.37 -3.45 0.87
N GLU A 181 -2.86 -3.20 -0.35
CA GLU A 181 -2.04 -3.32 -1.56
C GLU A 181 -0.84 -2.37 -1.51
N MET A 182 -1.07 -1.12 -1.09
CA MET A 182 0.03 -0.15 -0.97
C MET A 182 1.00 -0.52 0.17
N ALA A 183 0.50 -1.05 1.30
CA ALA A 183 1.37 -1.53 2.38
C ALA A 183 2.22 -2.73 1.94
N GLU A 184 1.68 -3.66 1.15
CA GLU A 184 2.38 -4.79 0.54
C GLU A 184 3.43 -4.31 -0.46
N ALA A 185 3.06 -3.37 -1.34
CA ALA A 185 3.97 -2.80 -2.32
C ALA A 185 5.16 -2.07 -1.65
N TYR A 186 4.90 -1.22 -0.67
CA TYR A 186 5.96 -0.52 0.05
C TYR A 186 6.79 -1.43 0.97
N ALA A 187 6.22 -2.55 1.46
CA ALA A 187 6.97 -3.60 2.14
C ALA A 187 8.02 -4.25 1.22
N THR A 188 7.80 -4.25 -0.09
CA THR A 188 8.77 -4.73 -1.08
C THR A 188 10.01 -3.84 -1.13
N PHE A 189 9.86 -2.51 -1.09
CA PHE A 189 11.00 -1.60 -0.98
C PHE A 189 11.76 -1.81 0.32
N ALA A 190 11.04 -1.86 1.47
CA ALA A 190 11.63 -2.15 2.78
C ALA A 190 12.34 -3.51 2.82
N GLY A 191 11.81 -4.50 2.12
CA GLY A 191 12.37 -5.86 1.95
C GLY A 191 13.51 -5.96 0.94
N ARG A 192 14.06 -4.83 0.48
CA ARG A 192 15.15 -4.78 -0.50
C ARG A 192 14.76 -5.45 -1.84
N GLY A 193 13.54 -5.18 -2.28
CA GLY A 193 13.00 -5.69 -3.54
C GLY A 193 12.38 -7.09 -3.47
N LEU A 194 12.39 -7.73 -2.30
CA LEU A 194 11.71 -9.00 -2.06
C LEU A 194 10.22 -8.75 -1.80
N HIS A 195 9.39 -8.97 -2.80
CA HIS A 195 7.93 -8.96 -2.66
C HIS A 195 7.45 -10.23 -1.96
N CYS A 196 6.60 -10.08 -0.94
CA CYS A 196 5.93 -11.18 -0.28
C CYS A 196 4.42 -10.89 -0.23
N SER A 197 3.60 -11.77 -0.80
CA SER A 197 2.14 -11.60 -0.79
C SER A 197 1.59 -11.49 0.61
N SER A 198 0.64 -10.58 0.82
CA SER A 198 -0.03 -10.34 2.10
C SER A 198 -0.61 -11.62 2.69
N ARG A 199 -0.25 -11.91 3.94
CA ARG A 199 -0.58 -13.13 4.65
C ARG A 199 -1.19 -12.80 6.02
N PRO A 200 -2.53 -12.78 6.16
CA PRO A 200 -3.19 -12.45 7.43
C PRO A 200 -3.18 -13.62 8.43
N VAL A 201 -2.96 -14.85 7.96
CA VAL A 201 -2.94 -16.07 8.77
C VAL A 201 -1.71 -16.88 8.42
N THR A 202 -0.95 -17.32 9.41
CA THR A 202 0.25 -18.14 9.23
C THR A 202 -0.01 -19.63 9.40
N ALA A 203 -0.91 -20.00 10.34
CA ALA A 203 -1.32 -21.37 10.57
C ALA A 203 -2.74 -21.42 11.14
N ILE A 204 -3.41 -22.55 10.96
CA ILE A 204 -4.63 -22.92 11.66
C ILE A 204 -4.31 -24.14 12.53
N GLU A 205 -4.64 -24.07 13.81
CA GLU A 205 -4.40 -25.14 14.79
C GLU A 205 -5.71 -25.56 15.44
N ASP A 206 -5.79 -26.81 15.85
CA ASP A 206 -6.89 -27.31 16.69
C ASP A 206 -6.71 -26.90 18.16
N SER A 207 -7.69 -27.20 18.99
CA SER A 207 -7.66 -26.87 20.44
C SER A 207 -6.56 -27.61 21.23
N ALA A 208 -5.93 -28.63 20.63
CA ALA A 208 -4.81 -29.38 21.21
C ALA A 208 -3.44 -28.86 20.73
N GLY A 209 -3.43 -27.83 19.86
CA GLY A 209 -2.20 -27.25 19.29
C GLY A 209 -1.65 -28.02 18.07
N ASN A 210 -2.42 -28.96 17.50
CA ASN A 210 -1.99 -29.60 16.27
C ASN A 210 -2.27 -28.71 15.08
N THR A 211 -1.27 -28.50 14.22
CA THR A 211 -1.43 -27.72 13.00
C THR A 211 -2.35 -28.45 12.02
N LEU A 212 -3.47 -27.82 11.67
CA LEU A 212 -4.42 -28.29 10.67
C LEU A 212 -4.04 -27.82 9.26
N LYS A 213 -3.52 -26.59 9.17
CA LYS A 213 -3.10 -25.99 7.89
C LYS A 213 -2.04 -24.93 8.14
N ASP A 214 -0.97 -24.95 7.33
CA ASP A 214 0.05 -23.91 7.26
C ASP A 214 -0.16 -23.02 6.04
N TYR A 215 0.18 -21.75 6.20
CA TYR A 215 0.22 -20.76 5.14
C TYR A 215 1.64 -20.16 5.07
N PRO A 216 2.57 -20.79 4.31
CA PRO A 216 3.94 -20.29 4.20
C PRO A 216 3.99 -18.94 3.48
N SER A 217 5.02 -18.15 3.75
CA SER A 217 5.31 -16.93 2.98
C SER A 217 5.54 -17.27 1.52
N ARG A 218 4.96 -16.46 0.63
CA ARG A 218 5.18 -16.55 -0.82
C ARG A 218 5.90 -15.29 -1.25
N CYS A 219 7.20 -15.41 -1.47
CA CYS A 219 8.06 -14.28 -1.76
C CYS A 219 8.81 -14.48 -3.08
N THR A 220 8.97 -13.39 -3.83
CA THR A 220 9.70 -13.34 -5.10
C THR A 220 10.51 -12.05 -5.14
N GLN A 221 11.76 -12.11 -5.60
CA GLN A 221 12.56 -10.92 -5.87
C GLN A 221 12.03 -10.25 -7.13
N VAL A 222 11.44 -9.07 -7.02
CA VAL A 222 10.83 -8.33 -8.14
C VAL A 222 11.65 -7.09 -8.53
N ILE A 223 12.47 -6.58 -7.61
CA ILE A 223 13.43 -5.49 -7.87
C ILE A 223 14.80 -5.96 -7.41
N PRO A 224 15.90 -5.71 -8.15
CA PRO A 224 17.24 -5.95 -7.66
C PRO A 224 17.48 -5.21 -6.33
N SER A 225 18.14 -5.88 -5.35
CA SER A 225 18.37 -5.26 -4.04
C SER A 225 19.10 -3.92 -4.09
N PRO A 226 20.11 -3.71 -4.96
CA PRO A 226 20.76 -2.40 -5.08
C PRO A 226 19.78 -1.30 -5.54
N VAL A 227 18.85 -1.63 -6.46
CA VAL A 227 17.82 -0.68 -6.92
C VAL A 227 16.88 -0.32 -5.77
N ALA A 228 16.41 -1.31 -5.00
CA ALA A 228 15.57 -1.07 -3.83
C ALA A 228 16.30 -0.24 -2.75
N ASP A 229 17.60 -0.49 -2.53
CA ASP A 229 18.43 0.28 -1.60
C ASP A 229 18.53 1.76 -2.03
N ALA A 230 18.71 2.02 -3.32
CA ALA A 230 18.71 3.37 -3.88
C ALA A 230 17.33 4.07 -3.77
N VAL A 231 16.25 3.33 -4.01
CA VAL A 231 14.87 3.84 -3.83
C VAL A 231 14.62 4.18 -2.36
N ASN A 232 15.03 3.32 -1.42
CA ASN A 232 14.90 3.57 0.01
C ASN A 232 15.66 4.82 0.44
N ASP A 233 16.88 5.03 -0.06
CA ASP A 233 17.67 6.20 0.25
C ASP A 233 17.00 7.51 -0.25
N VAL A 234 16.41 7.49 -1.44
CA VAL A 234 15.62 8.61 -1.96
C VAL A 234 14.36 8.86 -1.13
N LEU A 235 13.61 7.82 -0.79
CA LEU A 235 12.33 7.93 -0.05
C LEU A 235 12.55 8.32 1.43
N ARG A 236 13.72 8.07 2.01
CA ARG A 236 14.11 8.59 3.33
C ARG A 236 14.00 10.11 3.39
N GLY A 237 14.34 10.80 2.31
CA GLY A 237 14.29 12.26 2.23
C GLY A 237 12.93 12.86 2.59
N VAL A 238 11.82 12.10 2.47
CA VAL A 238 10.48 12.56 2.89
C VAL A 238 10.39 12.69 4.43
N GLN A 239 11.14 11.90 5.18
CA GLN A 239 11.18 11.89 6.64
C GLN A 239 12.35 12.70 7.22
N GLU A 240 13.22 13.24 6.37
CA GLU A 240 14.39 14.01 6.74
C GLU A 240 14.16 15.53 6.60
N PRO A 241 15.04 16.40 7.13
CA PRO A 241 14.91 17.84 7.02
C PRO A 241 14.67 18.33 5.59
N GLY A 242 13.60 19.10 5.39
CA GLY A 242 13.12 19.54 4.09
C GLY A 242 11.99 18.69 3.51
N GLY A 243 11.82 17.45 3.95
CA GLY A 243 10.76 16.55 3.52
C GLY A 243 9.41 16.84 4.20
N PHE A 244 8.34 16.44 3.55
CA PHE A 244 6.97 16.69 4.03
C PHE A 244 6.63 15.96 5.33
N GLY A 245 7.17 14.75 5.55
CA GLY A 245 6.99 14.01 6.80
C GLY A 245 7.71 14.70 7.96
N TYR A 246 8.93 15.15 7.74
CA TYR A 246 9.68 15.93 8.73
C TYR A 246 8.97 17.24 9.09
N GLN A 247 8.54 18.00 8.08
CA GLN A 247 7.83 19.27 8.29
C GLN A 247 6.50 19.07 9.03
N ALA A 248 5.82 17.96 8.83
CA ALA A 248 4.59 17.59 9.54
C ALA A 248 4.84 17.02 10.96
N GLY A 249 6.10 16.86 11.37
CA GLY A 249 6.47 16.36 12.70
C GLY A 249 6.14 14.87 12.90
N ILE A 250 6.06 14.09 11.83
CA ILE A 250 5.74 12.65 11.88
C ILE A 250 6.94 11.73 11.75
N SER A 251 8.14 12.29 11.63
CA SER A 251 9.38 11.49 11.63
C SER A 251 9.52 10.67 12.91
N LEU A 252 10.10 9.50 12.77
CA LEU A 252 10.36 8.55 13.86
C LEU A 252 11.74 8.81 14.49
N SER A 253 12.03 8.18 15.61
CA SER A 253 13.38 8.09 16.16
C SER A 253 14.24 7.05 15.42
N GLN A 254 13.60 6.00 14.90
CA GLN A 254 14.23 5.06 13.99
C GLN A 254 14.24 5.60 12.55
N VAL A 255 15.16 5.09 11.72
CA VAL A 255 15.19 5.43 10.30
C VAL A 255 13.87 5.01 9.64
N SER A 256 13.32 5.88 8.81
CA SER A 256 12.10 5.60 8.07
C SER A 256 12.10 6.30 6.72
N ALA A 257 11.37 5.73 5.80
CA ALA A 257 11.16 6.25 4.46
C ALA A 257 9.66 6.38 4.19
N GLY A 258 9.28 7.06 3.12
CA GLY A 258 7.86 7.13 2.77
C GLY A 258 7.56 8.04 1.60
N LYS A 259 6.28 8.09 1.25
CA LYS A 259 5.75 8.93 0.20
C LYS A 259 4.38 9.48 0.58
N THR A 260 4.18 10.76 0.35
CA THR A 260 2.87 11.39 0.46
C THR A 260 2.07 11.19 -0.83
N GLY A 261 0.75 11.00 -0.70
CA GLY A 261 -0.20 11.00 -1.80
C GLY A 261 -1.28 12.06 -1.56
N THR A 262 -1.64 12.78 -2.61
CA THR A 262 -2.79 13.68 -2.63
C THR A 262 -3.39 13.58 -4.02
N THR A 263 -4.69 13.28 -4.09
CA THR A 263 -5.39 13.12 -5.36
C THR A 263 -5.98 14.44 -5.83
N GLN A 264 -6.45 14.47 -7.09
CA GLN A 264 -7.17 15.60 -7.65
C GLN A 264 -8.33 16.02 -6.73
N ASP A 265 -8.51 17.32 -6.55
CA ASP A 265 -9.51 17.94 -5.69
C ASP A 265 -9.41 17.54 -4.20
N ASN A 266 -8.26 16.99 -3.77
CA ASN A 266 -8.03 16.53 -2.38
C ASN A 266 -9.11 15.54 -1.90
N LYS A 267 -9.56 14.61 -2.78
CA LYS A 267 -10.58 13.61 -2.46
C LYS A 267 -10.03 12.46 -1.63
N ALA A 268 -8.76 12.10 -1.82
CA ALA A 268 -8.05 11.15 -0.98
C ALA A 268 -6.62 11.63 -0.73
N VAL A 269 -6.13 11.37 0.47
CA VAL A 269 -4.78 11.70 0.90
C VAL A 269 -4.15 10.49 1.58
N TRP A 270 -2.85 10.27 1.31
CA TRP A 270 -2.11 9.09 1.71
C TRP A 270 -0.79 9.47 2.38
N PHE A 271 -0.37 8.63 3.29
CA PHE A 271 1.00 8.56 3.76
C PHE A 271 1.43 7.10 3.81
N ASP A 272 2.28 6.72 2.86
CA ASP A 272 2.82 5.37 2.70
C ASP A 272 4.24 5.41 3.26
N GLY A 273 4.38 5.04 4.53
CA GLY A 273 5.66 5.14 5.24
C GLY A 273 6.08 3.79 5.82
N TYR A 274 7.39 3.58 5.94
CA TYR A 274 7.95 2.32 6.39
C TYR A 274 9.31 2.47 7.08
N THR A 275 9.63 1.49 7.91
CA THR A 275 10.98 1.17 8.39
C THR A 275 11.45 -0.12 7.70
N PRO A 276 12.71 -0.56 7.84
CA PRO A 276 13.14 -1.87 7.34
C PRO A 276 12.28 -3.05 7.83
N ASN A 277 11.59 -2.88 8.97
CA ASN A 277 10.85 -3.96 9.65
C ASN A 277 9.33 -3.85 9.59
N LEU A 278 8.75 -2.73 9.16
CA LEU A 278 7.30 -2.58 9.06
C LEU A 278 6.92 -1.54 8.00
N SER A 279 6.09 -1.95 7.04
CA SER A 279 5.40 -1.05 6.12
C SER A 279 4.03 -0.71 6.66
N THR A 280 3.73 0.58 6.74
CA THR A 280 2.46 1.11 7.25
C THR A 280 1.90 2.14 6.29
N VAL A 281 0.68 1.94 5.85
CA VAL A 281 -0.04 2.87 4.96
C VAL A 281 -1.24 3.45 5.67
N ALA A 282 -1.33 4.76 5.69
CA ALA A 282 -2.46 5.51 6.22
C ALA A 282 -3.15 6.29 5.09
N MET A 283 -4.47 6.18 5.00
CA MET A 283 -5.30 6.84 4.00
C MET A 283 -6.51 7.51 4.65
N ILE A 284 -6.83 8.72 4.19
CA ILE A 284 -8.09 9.40 4.50
C ILE A 284 -8.72 9.85 3.18
N ALA A 285 -9.97 9.44 2.94
CA ALA A 285 -10.71 9.81 1.74
C ALA A 285 -12.06 10.44 2.11
N GLY A 286 -12.43 11.51 1.40
CA GLY A 286 -13.75 12.11 1.53
C GLY A 286 -14.83 11.24 0.92
N ALA A 287 -15.92 11.02 1.65
CA ALA A 287 -17.06 10.23 1.17
C ALA A 287 -18.36 10.81 1.72
N ASN A 288 -19.29 11.09 0.82
CA ASN A 288 -20.64 11.51 1.23
C ASN A 288 -21.47 10.34 1.79
N SER A 289 -22.70 10.59 2.19
CA SER A 289 -23.60 9.57 2.74
C SER A 289 -23.97 8.45 1.76
N PHE A 290 -23.70 8.65 0.46
CA PHE A 290 -23.92 7.65 -0.60
C PHE A 290 -22.63 6.90 -0.96
N GLY A 291 -21.49 7.19 -0.28
CA GLY A 291 -20.19 6.60 -0.57
C GLY A 291 -19.48 7.21 -1.79
N GLN A 292 -19.99 8.32 -2.34
CA GLN A 292 -19.35 8.98 -3.48
C GLN A 292 -18.17 9.83 -2.99
N PRO A 293 -17.04 9.84 -3.74
CA PRO A 293 -15.88 10.65 -3.39
C PRO A 293 -16.21 12.16 -3.38
N ILE A 294 -15.83 12.84 -2.30
CA ILE A 294 -15.91 14.30 -2.17
C ILE A 294 -14.57 14.86 -1.73
N THR A 295 -14.37 16.17 -1.93
CA THR A 295 -13.17 16.83 -1.40
C THR A 295 -13.16 16.80 0.13
N LEU A 296 -11.99 16.59 0.70
CA LEU A 296 -11.75 16.72 2.15
C LEU A 296 -11.64 18.20 2.57
N ASN A 297 -11.32 19.10 1.63
CA ASN A 297 -11.25 20.53 1.92
C ASN A 297 -12.64 21.05 2.34
N GLY A 298 -12.68 21.79 3.42
CA GLY A 298 -13.93 22.32 3.99
C GLY A 298 -14.72 21.31 4.84
N GLN A 299 -14.24 20.08 5.02
CA GLN A 299 -14.86 19.08 5.89
C GLN A 299 -14.34 19.16 7.33
N SER A 300 -15.17 18.73 8.28
CA SER A 300 -14.71 18.42 9.63
C SER A 300 -14.46 16.93 9.74
N VAL A 301 -13.23 16.55 10.05
CA VAL A 301 -12.77 15.15 10.15
C VAL A 301 -12.04 14.96 11.47
N GLY A 302 -12.41 13.95 12.24
CA GLY A 302 -11.86 13.71 13.58
C GLY A 302 -12.02 14.89 14.54
N GLY A 303 -13.08 15.69 14.37
CA GLY A 303 -13.31 16.91 15.16
C GLY A 303 -12.51 18.14 14.74
N SER A 304 -11.66 18.03 13.70
CA SER A 304 -10.84 19.14 13.18
C SER A 304 -11.35 19.60 11.82
N TYR A 305 -11.35 20.91 11.56
CA TYR A 305 -11.71 21.46 10.27
C TYR A 305 -10.51 21.44 9.33
N ILE A 306 -10.68 20.85 8.13
CA ILE A 306 -9.64 20.72 7.11
C ILE A 306 -9.77 21.89 6.12
N TYR A 307 -8.85 22.85 6.17
CA TYR A 307 -8.77 23.92 5.18
C TYR A 307 -8.21 23.42 3.84
N ALA A 308 -7.14 22.64 3.91
CA ALA A 308 -6.49 21.99 2.77
C ALA A 308 -5.95 20.63 3.19
N ALA A 309 -6.43 19.58 2.55
CA ALA A 309 -6.02 18.21 2.85
C ALA A 309 -4.73 17.86 2.08
N HIS A 310 -3.72 17.39 2.79
CA HIS A 310 -2.47 16.90 2.22
C HIS A 310 -2.08 15.57 2.86
N GLY A 311 -1.35 14.73 2.13
CA GLY A 311 -0.89 13.45 2.64
C GLY A 311 -0.14 13.57 3.96
N SER A 312 0.80 14.51 4.07
CA SER A 312 1.62 14.70 5.27
C SER A 312 0.85 15.25 6.47
N THR A 313 -0.08 16.20 6.27
CA THR A 313 -0.75 16.91 7.37
C THR A 313 -2.10 16.34 7.74
N THR A 314 -2.68 15.47 6.90
CA THR A 314 -4.00 14.87 7.15
C THR A 314 -3.88 13.36 7.40
N ALA A 315 -3.32 12.56 6.49
CA ALA A 315 -3.09 11.13 6.70
C ALA A 315 -1.83 10.85 7.54
N GLY A 316 -0.78 11.68 7.37
CA GLY A 316 0.48 11.54 8.08
C GLY A 316 0.38 11.48 9.61
N PRO A 317 -0.42 12.33 10.28
CA PRO A 317 -0.61 12.24 11.74
C PRO A 317 -1.17 10.89 12.19
N MET A 318 -2.08 10.27 11.42
CA MET A 318 -2.60 8.93 11.72
C MET A 318 -1.51 7.86 11.62
N TRP A 319 -0.64 7.95 10.61
CA TRP A 319 0.55 7.12 10.47
C TRP A 319 1.54 7.37 11.62
N GLY A 320 1.88 8.63 11.87
CA GLY A 320 2.89 9.03 12.84
C GLY A 320 2.53 8.63 14.27
N ASP A 321 1.27 8.84 14.69
CA ASP A 321 0.81 8.45 16.03
C ASP A 321 0.87 6.94 16.23
N ALA A 322 0.54 6.14 15.21
CA ALA A 322 0.67 4.70 15.27
C ALA A 322 2.14 4.28 15.32
N MET A 323 2.97 4.76 14.41
CA MET A 323 4.34 4.31 14.24
C MET A 323 5.27 4.78 15.36
N LYS A 324 5.06 5.98 15.93
CA LYS A 324 5.82 6.45 17.11
C LYS A 324 5.66 5.57 18.32
N VAL A 325 4.51 4.89 18.45
CA VAL A 325 4.28 3.90 19.50
C VAL A 325 4.88 2.54 19.12
N ILE A 326 4.64 2.10 17.88
CA ILE A 326 5.02 0.76 17.42
C ILE A 326 6.53 0.60 17.29
N GLN A 327 7.27 1.65 16.86
CA GLN A 327 8.73 1.58 16.74
C GLN A 327 9.45 1.12 18.01
N GLN A 328 8.82 1.25 19.19
CA GLN A 328 9.40 0.80 20.48
C GLN A 328 9.53 -0.73 20.58
N TRP A 329 8.86 -1.47 19.72
CA TRP A 329 8.86 -2.94 19.64
C TRP A 329 9.46 -3.47 18.34
N LEU A 330 9.88 -2.59 17.43
CA LEU A 330 10.60 -2.98 16.22
C LEU A 330 12.12 -2.95 16.48
N ASP A 331 12.83 -3.83 15.83
CA ASP A 331 14.29 -3.76 15.80
C ASP A 331 14.72 -2.44 15.14
N ASP A 332 15.72 -1.79 15.72
CA ASP A 332 16.31 -0.55 15.18
C ASP A 332 17.32 -0.93 14.09
N GLU A 333 16.83 -1.07 12.87
CA GLU A 333 17.59 -1.48 11.69
C GLU A 333 17.66 -0.30 10.71
N ASP A 334 18.85 -0.03 10.18
CA ASP A 334 19.05 0.98 9.12
C ASP A 334 18.80 0.38 7.73
N PHE A 335 18.38 1.22 6.77
CA PHE A 335 18.38 0.84 5.37
C PHE A 335 19.81 0.65 4.88
N VAL A 336 20.00 -0.32 3.98
CA VAL A 336 21.28 -0.50 3.31
C VAL A 336 21.52 0.70 2.38
N PRO A 337 22.65 1.42 2.51
CA PRO A 337 22.92 2.56 1.65
C PRO A 337 23.19 2.09 0.20
N PRO A 338 22.81 2.90 -0.81
CA PRO A 338 23.11 2.59 -2.20
C PRO A 338 24.63 2.58 -2.47
N SER A 339 25.07 1.77 -3.42
CA SER A 339 26.46 1.77 -3.87
C SER A 339 26.79 3.05 -4.66
N GLY A 340 28.09 3.37 -4.79
CA GLY A 340 28.52 4.47 -5.64
C GLY A 340 28.15 4.29 -7.12
N GLU A 341 28.04 3.04 -7.58
CA GLU A 341 27.61 2.68 -8.94
C GLU A 341 26.13 2.96 -9.14
N ASP A 342 25.27 2.61 -8.18
CA ASP A 342 23.84 2.90 -8.24
C ASP A 342 23.56 4.42 -8.28
N ILE A 343 24.31 5.19 -7.49
CA ILE A 343 24.21 6.65 -7.49
C ILE A 343 24.66 7.24 -8.85
N ALA A 344 25.66 6.64 -9.47
CA ALA A 344 26.19 7.06 -10.77
C ALA A 344 25.42 6.51 -11.97
N GLY A 345 24.48 5.57 -11.76
CA GLY A 345 23.69 4.93 -12.82
C GLY A 345 24.44 3.84 -13.57
N VAL A 346 25.42 3.19 -12.94
CA VAL A 346 26.08 2.00 -13.49
C VAL A 346 25.38 0.77 -12.94
N LEU A 347 24.61 0.09 -13.79
CA LEU A 347 23.98 -1.18 -13.43
C LEU A 347 25.04 -2.25 -13.17
N THR A 348 25.13 -2.74 -11.94
CA THR A 348 25.76 -4.02 -11.68
C THR A 348 24.84 -5.12 -12.23
N THR A 349 25.19 -5.69 -13.36
CA THR A 349 24.51 -6.88 -13.89
C THR A 349 24.61 -8.00 -12.88
N VAL A 350 23.57 -8.21 -12.09
CA VAL A 350 23.43 -9.45 -11.30
C VAL A 350 23.33 -10.59 -12.32
N PRO A 351 24.15 -11.66 -12.22
CA PRO A 351 24.03 -12.78 -13.12
C PRO A 351 22.61 -13.36 -12.97
N SER A 352 21.85 -13.33 -14.07
CA SER A 352 20.56 -14.00 -14.15
C SER A 352 20.75 -15.46 -13.74
N THR A 353 20.21 -15.87 -12.60
CA THR A 353 20.03 -17.27 -12.25
C THR A 353 18.87 -17.83 -13.08
N ALA A 354 19.04 -17.86 -14.40
CA ALA A 354 18.22 -18.66 -15.29
C ALA A 354 18.54 -20.15 -15.01
N GLY A 355 17.69 -20.82 -14.27
CA GLY A 355 17.79 -22.25 -14.10
C GLY A 355 17.25 -22.80 -12.78
N MET A 356 16.03 -22.44 -12.38
CA MET A 356 15.23 -23.29 -11.50
C MET A 356 13.85 -23.47 -12.11
N SER A 357 13.65 -24.64 -12.71
CA SER A 357 12.36 -25.10 -13.21
C SER A 357 11.41 -25.33 -12.05
N VAL A 358 10.32 -24.55 -12.01
CA VAL A 358 9.18 -24.81 -11.14
C VAL A 358 8.28 -25.83 -11.83
N GLU A 359 8.08 -27.00 -11.20
CA GLU A 359 7.08 -27.96 -11.63
C GLU A 359 5.66 -27.34 -11.48
N HIS A 360 4.92 -27.38 -12.57
CA HIS A 360 3.52 -26.98 -12.63
C HIS A 360 2.66 -27.97 -11.86
N VAL A 361 1.92 -27.46 -10.87
CA VAL A 361 0.77 -28.17 -10.28
C VAL A 361 -0.49 -27.40 -10.70
N GLU A 362 -1.36 -28.08 -11.46
CA GLU A 362 -2.65 -27.53 -11.89
C GLU A 362 -3.62 -27.32 -10.71
N PRO A 363 -4.45 -26.26 -10.71
CA PRO A 363 -5.44 -26.03 -9.66
C PRO A 363 -6.74 -26.76 -9.95
N ASP A 364 -7.23 -27.55 -8.99
CA ASP A 364 -8.57 -28.11 -8.99
C ASP A 364 -9.50 -27.21 -8.13
N HIS A 365 -10.63 -26.79 -8.71
CA HIS A 365 -11.57 -25.86 -8.12
C HIS A 365 -12.68 -26.56 -7.34
N ARG A 366 -12.83 -26.30 -6.03
CA ARG A 366 -14.10 -26.41 -5.30
C ARG A 366 -14.21 -25.41 -4.15
N LEU A 367 -15.27 -24.61 -4.17
CA LEU A 367 -15.69 -23.66 -3.15
C LEU A 367 -16.31 -24.35 -1.93
N VAL A 368 -15.88 -24.01 -0.72
CA VAL A 368 -16.64 -24.29 0.53
C VAL A 368 -16.42 -23.18 1.55
N ALA A 369 -17.52 -22.59 2.00
CA ALA A 369 -17.83 -21.84 3.22
C ALA A 369 -16.75 -20.95 3.88
N GLY A 370 -17.09 -19.66 4.02
CA GLY A 370 -16.24 -18.61 4.61
C GLY A 370 -15.99 -18.76 6.12
N VAL A 371 -14.77 -18.52 6.53
CA VAL A 371 -14.34 -18.40 7.93
C VAL A 371 -14.14 -16.93 8.27
N VAL A 372 -14.61 -16.54 9.45
CA VAL A 372 -14.50 -15.18 9.98
C VAL A 372 -13.37 -15.14 10.99
N VAL A 373 -12.35 -14.29 10.75
CA VAL A 373 -11.20 -14.11 11.63
C VAL A 373 -11.42 -12.91 12.54
N LEU A 374 -11.33 -13.13 13.86
CA LEU A 374 -11.46 -12.09 14.89
C LEU A 374 -10.08 -11.69 15.42
N VAL A 375 -9.69 -10.41 15.30
CA VAL A 375 -8.42 -9.91 15.85
C VAL A 375 -8.63 -9.38 17.27
N PRO A 376 -7.90 -9.87 18.30
CA PRO A 376 -8.16 -9.50 19.68
C PRO A 376 -7.53 -8.16 20.09
N ARG A 377 -8.14 -7.56 21.10
CA ARG A 377 -7.82 -6.28 21.72
C ARG A 377 -6.65 -6.33 22.71
N VAL A 378 -5.92 -5.23 22.78
CA VAL A 378 -5.27 -4.77 24.02
C VAL A 378 -6.34 -4.08 24.87
N ARG A 379 -6.53 -4.57 26.10
CA ARG A 379 -7.56 -4.08 27.03
C ARG A 379 -7.33 -2.61 27.41
N ARG A 380 -8.25 -1.77 27.04
CA ARG A 380 -8.95 -0.83 27.93
C ARG A 380 -10.23 -0.40 27.25
N ASP A 381 -11.35 -0.84 27.86
CA ASP A 381 -12.73 -0.40 27.67
C ASP A 381 -13.29 -0.29 26.24
N ARG A 382 -14.06 -1.34 25.90
CA ARG A 382 -15.17 -1.41 24.92
C ARG A 382 -14.89 -1.05 23.47
N GLU A 383 -15.10 -2.09 22.66
CA GLU A 383 -15.61 -2.12 21.27
C GLU A 383 -14.62 -2.47 20.15
N GLU A 384 -14.96 -3.51 19.57
CA GLU A 384 -15.32 -4.02 18.25
C GLU A 384 -14.21 -4.45 17.28
N VAL A 385 -14.51 -5.55 16.67
CA VAL A 385 -13.67 -6.46 15.90
C VAL A 385 -13.97 -6.33 14.41
N ALA A 386 -12.97 -6.23 13.58
CA ALA A 386 -13.12 -6.33 12.12
C ALA A 386 -13.04 -7.79 11.66
N LEU A 387 -13.92 -8.16 10.75
CA LEU A 387 -14.09 -9.53 10.23
C LEU A 387 -13.56 -9.61 8.79
N PHE A 388 -12.74 -10.63 8.50
CA PHE A 388 -12.29 -10.94 7.14
C PHE A 388 -12.84 -12.28 6.67
N PRO A 389 -13.29 -12.41 5.41
CA PRO A 389 -13.45 -13.71 4.80
C PRO A 389 -12.07 -14.31 4.48
N VAL A 390 -11.81 -15.51 4.95
CA VAL A 390 -10.66 -16.34 4.56
C VAL A 390 -11.21 -17.43 3.66
N ASP A 391 -10.67 -17.53 2.44
CA ASP A 391 -10.99 -18.62 1.54
C ASP A 391 -10.30 -19.89 2.04
N LEU A 392 -11.09 -20.86 2.48
CA LEU A 392 -10.63 -22.15 2.95
C LEU A 392 -10.92 -23.22 1.89
N ASP A 393 -10.05 -23.39 0.93
CA ASP A 393 -10.07 -24.58 0.12
C ASP A 393 -9.73 -25.82 0.96
N ALA A 394 -10.68 -26.74 1.03
CA ALA A 394 -10.61 -28.09 1.55
C ALA A 394 -10.50 -28.29 3.06
N VAL A 395 -11.67 -28.38 3.70
CA VAL A 395 -11.85 -29.30 4.84
C VAL A 395 -12.72 -30.46 4.35
N ASP A 396 -12.13 -31.64 4.33
CA ASP A 396 -12.79 -32.87 3.94
C ASP A 396 -14.03 -33.17 4.83
N ASP A 397 -15.15 -33.40 4.18
CA ASP A 397 -16.47 -33.60 4.76
C ASP A 397 -16.55 -34.98 5.45
N ARG A 398 -16.14 -35.07 6.69
CA ARG A 398 -16.59 -36.13 7.61
C ARG A 398 -16.35 -35.80 9.11
N ARG A 399 -17.37 -35.40 9.75
CA ARG A 399 -17.81 -35.54 11.15
C ARG A 399 -18.25 -34.22 11.78
N SER A 400 -19.55 -34.18 12.04
CA SER A 400 -20.19 -33.23 12.93
C SER A 400 -19.65 -33.34 14.36
N SER A 401 -18.92 -32.33 14.80
CA SER A 401 -18.86 -31.91 16.19
C SER A 401 -18.27 -30.50 16.18
N SER A 402 -18.81 -29.61 17.00
CA SER A 402 -18.31 -28.26 17.20
C SER A 402 -16.83 -28.30 17.59
N ALA A 403 -15.95 -27.99 16.64
CA ALA A 403 -14.51 -27.84 16.91
C ALA A 403 -14.26 -26.37 17.25
N GLU A 404 -13.75 -26.09 18.45
CA GLU A 404 -13.10 -24.82 18.75
C GLU A 404 -11.63 -24.95 18.32
N GLY A 405 -11.23 -24.15 17.32
CA GLY A 405 -9.85 -24.09 16.87
C GLY A 405 -9.20 -22.79 17.30
N VAL A 406 -7.90 -22.82 17.59
CA VAL A 406 -7.09 -21.66 17.90
C VAL A 406 -6.27 -21.30 16.65
N VAL A 407 -6.37 -20.04 16.22
CA VAL A 407 -5.53 -19.50 15.13
C VAL A 407 -4.39 -18.73 15.75
N GLN A 408 -3.18 -19.13 15.48
CA GLN A 408 -1.99 -18.41 15.92
C GLN A 408 -1.63 -17.35 14.88
N VAL A 409 -1.75 -16.07 15.26
CA VAL A 409 -1.31 -14.93 14.47
C VAL A 409 0.03 -14.48 15.01
N ASN A 410 1.00 -14.26 14.12
CA ASN A 410 2.32 -13.79 14.52
C ASN A 410 2.22 -12.48 15.31
N ALA A 411 2.52 -12.53 16.57
CA ALA A 411 2.86 -11.52 17.57
C ALA A 411 2.46 -11.94 18.98
N GLY A 412 2.43 -13.26 19.29
CA GLY A 412 2.21 -13.75 20.66
C GLY A 412 0.77 -13.66 21.17
N VAL A 413 -0.21 -13.58 20.27
CA VAL A 413 -1.63 -13.51 20.62
C VAL A 413 -2.35 -14.75 20.11
N ALA A 414 -2.91 -15.54 21.03
CA ALA A 414 -3.75 -16.70 20.73
C ALA A 414 -5.19 -16.24 20.46
N MET A 415 -5.79 -16.76 19.40
CA MET A 415 -7.14 -16.44 18.97
C MET A 415 -8.04 -17.69 18.96
N CYS A 416 -9.23 -17.58 19.53
CA CYS A 416 -10.23 -18.65 19.51
C CYS A 416 -11.19 -18.51 18.32
N LEU A 417 -11.25 -19.52 17.48
CA LEU A 417 -12.20 -19.63 16.37
C LEU A 417 -13.44 -20.44 16.81
N ARG A 418 -14.60 -19.86 16.64
CA ARG A 418 -15.87 -20.59 16.78
C ARG A 418 -16.44 -20.87 15.40
N LEU A 419 -16.47 -22.12 14.99
CA LEU A 419 -17.12 -22.56 13.78
C LEU A 419 -18.62 -22.74 14.05
N HIS A 420 -19.48 -21.93 13.43
CA HIS A 420 -20.94 -22.15 13.44
C HIS A 420 -21.32 -22.98 12.22
N GLY A 421 -21.58 -24.27 12.44
CA GLY A 421 -22.25 -25.12 11.48
C GLY A 421 -23.75 -24.80 11.45
N GLY A 422 -24.21 -24.09 10.43
CA GLY A 422 -25.64 -23.89 10.19
C GLY A 422 -26.23 -25.11 9.50
N SER A 423 -26.97 -25.94 10.22
CA SER A 423 -27.87 -26.92 9.62
C SER A 423 -29.13 -26.20 9.09
N GLN A 424 -29.25 -26.03 7.78
CA GLN A 424 -30.56 -25.77 7.16
C GLN A 424 -31.30 -27.11 7.04
N GLN A 425 -32.34 -27.27 7.84
CA GLN A 425 -33.39 -28.24 7.53
C GLN A 425 -34.28 -27.64 6.43
N LEU A 426 -34.29 -28.30 5.29
CA LEU A 426 -35.33 -28.14 4.28
C LEU A 426 -36.59 -28.82 4.78
N ASN A 427 -37.67 -28.08 4.86
CA ASN A 427 -39.04 -28.54 4.68
C ASN A 427 -39.68 -27.75 3.54
#